data_c46039c1c840ef56e8ed902bf49ed0b9
#
_entry.id   c46039c1c840ef56e8ed902bf49ed0b9
#
_cell.length_a   1.000
_cell.length_b   1.000
_cell.length_c   1.000
_cell.angle_alpha   90.00
_cell.angle_beta   90.00
_cell.angle_gamma   90.00
#
_symmetry.space_group_name_H-M   'P 1'
#
loop_
_entity.id
_entity.type
_entity.pdbx_description
1 polymer ?
#
loop_
_entity_poly.entity_id
_entity_poly.type
_entity_poly.pdbx_seq_one_letter_code
_entity_poly.pdbx_strand_id
1 'polypeptide(L)'
;ITSSTIMAPCPWAYEACQFAKKNPQFAIGVHLTFTSEWATYRWSPVGTSNTDSLRDELGFMHPESIDVEKNADIKEVAAEIHAQINRLKALGLTPSHLDNHMGSLYGIETGRFELLQLVLSIAGEYGLPFRFPGTFTDAQMSNTMLDIKIDKEQIMGLVGQLNAYAHSVGVANPDFLLPGEWTGPQNDSYDNYRDYIYELYKTFPEGVTETYIHPALECDELKGITNSWHRRVWEYKLFSDPKTKQHIDSLGIKLINYRDLAEMKK
;
A
#
# COMPACT_ATOMS: atom_id res chain seq x y z
N ILE A 1 12.64 8.03 3.01
CA ILE A 1 11.22 7.65 3.16
C ILE A 1 10.45 8.90 3.56
N THR A 2 9.34 9.17 2.89
CA THR A 2 8.55 10.40 3.07
C THR A 2 7.19 10.16 3.71
N SER A 3 6.64 8.94 3.56
CA SER A 3 5.39 8.52 4.18
C SER A 3 5.49 7.07 4.66
N SER A 4 4.63 6.68 5.58
CA SER A 4 4.47 5.29 6.02
C SER A 4 3.02 5.04 6.45
N THR A 5 2.65 3.77 6.64
CA THR A 5 1.31 3.39 7.07
C THR A 5 1.36 2.36 8.20
N ILE A 6 0.28 2.27 8.98
CA ILE A 6 0.15 1.38 10.13
C ILE A 6 -0.99 0.40 9.90
N MET A 7 -0.71 -0.89 10.09
CA MET A 7 -1.70 -1.97 10.08
C MET A 7 -2.45 -1.99 11.42
N ALA A 8 -3.74 -1.64 11.39
CA ALA A 8 -4.56 -1.54 12.60
C ALA A 8 -4.73 -2.86 13.38
N PRO A 9 -4.82 -4.05 12.75
CA PRO A 9 -4.99 -5.31 13.46
C PRO A 9 -3.71 -5.82 14.13
N CYS A 10 -2.53 -5.29 13.78
CA CYS A 10 -1.26 -5.77 14.29
C CYS A 10 -0.95 -5.24 15.71
N PRO A 11 -0.31 -6.05 16.59
CA PRO A 11 -0.05 -5.67 18.00
C PRO A 11 0.79 -4.39 18.16
N TRP A 12 1.77 -4.16 17.30
CA TRP A 12 2.66 -2.98 17.35
C TRP A 12 2.01 -1.67 16.90
N ALA A 13 0.74 -1.71 16.45
CA ALA A 13 -0.01 -0.51 16.05
C ALA A 13 -0.06 0.55 17.17
N TYR A 14 -0.16 0.13 18.43
CA TYR A 14 -0.18 1.07 19.56
C TYR A 14 1.11 1.89 19.63
N GLU A 15 2.26 1.24 19.64
CA GLU A 15 3.57 1.92 19.71
C GLU A 15 3.78 2.83 18.50
N ALA A 16 3.46 2.33 17.29
CA ALA A 16 3.56 3.12 16.07
C ALA A 16 2.67 4.39 16.12
N CYS A 17 1.45 4.29 16.66
CA CYS A 17 0.59 5.45 16.87
C CYS A 17 1.16 6.42 17.91
N GLN A 18 1.78 5.93 19.00
CA GLN A 18 2.43 6.80 20.00
C GLN A 18 3.65 7.51 19.39
N PHE A 19 4.40 6.85 18.51
CA PHE A 19 5.47 7.48 17.74
C PHE A 19 4.91 8.57 16.81
N ALA A 20 3.87 8.27 16.03
CA ALA A 20 3.23 9.22 15.14
C ALA A 20 2.73 10.47 15.89
N LYS A 21 2.07 10.27 17.04
CA LYS A 21 1.59 11.36 17.88
C LYS A 21 2.71 12.29 18.39
N LYS A 22 3.86 11.72 18.72
CA LYS A 22 5.04 12.49 19.19
C LYS A 22 5.80 13.16 18.04
N ASN A 23 5.59 12.70 16.81
CA ASN A 23 6.32 13.14 15.63
C ASN A 23 5.36 13.56 14.50
N PRO A 24 4.53 14.61 14.71
CA PRO A 24 3.48 15.00 13.77
C PRO A 24 4.01 15.50 12.41
N GLN A 25 5.30 15.75 12.30
CA GLN A 25 5.97 16.12 11.04
C GLN A 25 6.00 14.96 10.02
N PHE A 26 5.93 13.71 10.47
CA PHE A 26 5.91 12.56 9.56
C PHE A 26 4.50 12.30 9.03
N ALA A 27 4.41 12.02 7.72
CA ALA A 27 3.17 11.65 7.08
C ALA A 27 2.91 10.14 7.31
N ILE A 28 2.09 9.82 8.32
CA ILE A 28 1.76 8.44 8.68
C ILE A 28 0.28 8.22 8.44
N GLY A 29 -0.05 7.20 7.65
CA GLY A 29 -1.39 6.82 7.23
C GLY A 29 -1.88 5.51 7.84
N VAL A 30 -3.03 5.04 7.35
CA VAL A 30 -3.63 3.75 7.71
C VAL A 30 -3.39 2.75 6.57
N HIS A 31 -2.77 1.61 6.88
CA HIS A 31 -2.65 0.47 5.98
C HIS A 31 -3.88 -0.41 6.13
N LEU A 32 -4.89 -0.17 5.29
CA LEU A 32 -6.14 -0.94 5.32
C LEU A 32 -5.81 -2.41 5.07
N THR A 33 -6.11 -3.24 6.04
CA THR A 33 -5.68 -4.63 6.09
C THR A 33 -6.88 -5.55 6.02
N PHE A 34 -6.92 -6.42 4.99
CA PHE A 34 -8.00 -7.37 4.76
C PHE A 34 -7.47 -8.80 4.54
N THR A 35 -6.15 -8.95 4.47
CA THR A 35 -5.48 -10.25 4.32
C THR A 35 -4.51 -10.50 5.47
N SER A 36 -4.22 -11.78 5.73
CA SER A 36 -3.28 -12.24 6.75
C SER A 36 -2.51 -13.45 6.21
N GLU A 37 -1.47 -13.17 5.41
CA GLU A 37 -0.80 -14.13 4.54
C GLU A 37 0.26 -15.01 5.23
N TRP A 38 0.73 -14.63 6.43
CA TRP A 38 1.82 -15.35 7.07
C TRP A 38 1.35 -16.63 7.78
N ALA A 39 2.13 -17.68 7.72
CA ALA A 39 1.74 -18.99 8.23
C ALA A 39 1.58 -19.02 9.76
N THR A 40 2.42 -18.31 10.49
CA THR A 40 2.53 -18.42 11.96
C THR A 40 2.19 -17.12 12.70
N TYR A 41 2.13 -16.00 12.03
CA TYR A 41 1.81 -14.69 12.59
C TYR A 41 0.57 -14.12 11.87
N ARG A 42 -0.59 -14.46 12.42
CA ARG A 42 -1.89 -14.16 11.82
C ARG A 42 -2.67 -13.13 12.65
N TRP A 43 -3.51 -12.36 11.98
CA TRP A 43 -4.39 -11.36 12.59
C TRP A 43 -5.82 -11.47 12.08
N SER A 44 -6.74 -10.94 12.88
CA SER A 44 -8.17 -10.93 12.61
C SER A 44 -8.66 -9.51 12.35
N PRO A 45 -9.86 -9.33 11.76
CA PRO A 45 -10.50 -8.02 11.66
C PRO A 45 -10.54 -7.26 12.99
N VAL A 46 -10.47 -5.95 12.91
CA VAL A 46 -10.57 -5.02 14.06
C VAL A 46 -12.01 -4.88 14.51
N GLY A 47 -12.96 -4.98 13.58
CA GLY A 47 -14.38 -4.94 13.87
C GLY A 47 -14.81 -6.06 14.81
N THR A 48 -15.72 -5.74 15.73
CA THR A 48 -16.21 -6.67 16.76
C THR A 48 -17.52 -7.35 16.40
N SER A 49 -18.15 -6.97 15.30
CA SER A 49 -19.43 -7.52 14.83
C SER A 49 -19.47 -7.50 13.29
N ASN A 50 -20.20 -8.46 12.71
CA ASN A 50 -20.38 -8.55 11.26
C ASN A 50 -19.05 -8.55 10.49
N THR A 51 -18.19 -9.52 10.74
CA THR A 51 -16.90 -9.71 10.07
C THR A 51 -16.72 -11.14 9.57
N ASP A 52 -17.81 -11.89 9.46
CA ASP A 52 -17.76 -13.33 9.15
C ASP A 52 -17.24 -13.58 7.74
N SER A 53 -17.63 -12.74 6.77
CA SER A 53 -17.15 -12.84 5.39
C SER A 53 -15.69 -12.41 5.20
N LEU A 54 -15.10 -11.74 6.19
CA LEU A 54 -13.71 -11.28 6.20
C LEU A 54 -12.76 -12.29 6.84
N ARG A 55 -13.27 -13.43 7.30
CA ARG A 55 -12.52 -14.43 8.07
C ARG A 55 -12.42 -15.76 7.35
N ASP A 56 -11.31 -16.41 7.54
CA ASP A 56 -11.16 -17.84 7.22
C ASP A 56 -11.79 -18.73 8.31
N GLU A 57 -11.73 -20.04 8.11
CA GLU A 57 -12.27 -21.04 9.04
C GLU A 57 -11.66 -21.00 10.46
N LEU A 58 -10.46 -20.43 10.59
CA LEU A 58 -9.76 -20.26 11.86
C LEU A 58 -10.05 -18.91 12.54
N GLY A 59 -10.84 -18.05 11.89
CA GLY A 59 -11.22 -16.74 12.42
C GLY A 59 -10.21 -15.62 12.15
N PHE A 60 -9.15 -15.88 11.38
CA PHE A 60 -8.23 -14.88 10.89
C PHE A 60 -8.72 -14.25 9.58
N MET A 61 -8.19 -13.12 9.19
CA MET A 61 -8.39 -12.61 7.83
C MET A 61 -7.94 -13.62 6.79
N HIS A 62 -8.54 -13.59 5.60
CA HIS A 62 -8.16 -14.47 4.49
C HIS A 62 -6.67 -14.32 4.15
N PRO A 63 -5.98 -15.38 3.70
CA PRO A 63 -4.56 -15.29 3.39
C PRO A 63 -4.27 -14.50 2.11
N GLU A 64 -5.17 -14.57 1.11
CA GLU A 64 -4.92 -14.02 -0.22
C GLU A 64 -5.96 -12.96 -0.62
N SER A 65 -5.55 -12.00 -1.44
CA SER A 65 -6.43 -10.93 -1.96
C SER A 65 -7.62 -11.46 -2.74
N ILE A 66 -7.41 -12.52 -3.53
CA ILE A 66 -8.48 -13.16 -4.30
C ILE A 66 -9.58 -13.74 -3.40
N ASP A 67 -9.23 -14.22 -2.21
CA ASP A 67 -10.23 -14.75 -1.26
C ASP A 67 -11.07 -13.62 -0.68
N VAL A 68 -10.48 -12.47 -0.41
CA VAL A 68 -11.22 -11.25 -0.03
C VAL A 68 -12.16 -10.83 -1.14
N GLU A 69 -11.66 -10.76 -2.38
CA GLU A 69 -12.49 -10.37 -3.52
C GLU A 69 -13.67 -11.33 -3.75
N LYS A 70 -13.51 -12.64 -3.51
CA LYS A 70 -14.58 -13.64 -3.70
C LYS A 70 -15.60 -13.66 -2.57
N ASN A 71 -15.15 -13.50 -1.32
CA ASN A 71 -15.96 -13.85 -0.16
C ASN A 71 -16.48 -12.63 0.61
N ALA A 72 -15.77 -11.48 0.59
CA ALA A 72 -16.11 -10.36 1.45
C ALA A 72 -17.45 -9.71 1.10
N ASP A 73 -18.34 -9.55 2.09
CA ASP A 73 -19.54 -8.73 1.99
C ASP A 73 -19.16 -7.24 1.99
N ILE A 74 -19.71 -6.49 1.05
CA ILE A 74 -19.36 -5.08 0.86
C ILE A 74 -19.67 -4.19 2.07
N LYS A 75 -20.68 -4.55 2.86
CA LYS A 75 -21.06 -3.82 4.08
C LYS A 75 -20.10 -4.13 5.22
N GLU A 76 -19.64 -5.39 5.30
CA GLU A 76 -18.62 -5.80 6.27
C GLU A 76 -17.28 -5.15 5.94
N VAL A 77 -16.92 -5.05 4.65
CA VAL A 77 -15.74 -4.30 4.20
C VAL A 77 -15.82 -2.83 4.62
N ALA A 78 -16.97 -2.16 4.37
CA ALA A 78 -17.16 -0.77 4.78
C ALA A 78 -17.01 -0.60 6.30
N ALA A 79 -17.64 -1.47 7.08
CA ALA A 79 -17.57 -1.42 8.54
C ALA A 79 -16.15 -1.63 9.05
N GLU A 80 -15.40 -2.55 8.46
CA GLU A 80 -14.02 -2.85 8.83
C GLU A 80 -13.07 -1.68 8.47
N ILE A 81 -13.24 -1.02 7.31
CA ILE A 81 -12.47 0.19 6.96
C ILE A 81 -12.64 1.26 8.03
N HIS A 82 -13.89 1.55 8.41
CA HIS A 82 -14.17 2.52 9.47
C HIS A 82 -13.59 2.08 10.82
N ALA A 83 -13.69 0.78 11.16
CA ALA A 83 -13.14 0.24 12.40
C ALA A 83 -11.63 0.43 12.48
N GLN A 84 -10.88 0.13 11.40
CA GLN A 84 -9.43 0.28 11.33
C GLN A 84 -9.02 1.76 11.47
N ILE A 85 -9.64 2.66 10.72
CA ILE A 85 -9.36 4.09 10.79
C ILE A 85 -9.64 4.61 12.21
N ASN A 86 -10.81 4.30 12.76
CA ASN A 86 -11.21 4.78 14.08
C ASN A 86 -10.34 4.20 15.21
N ARG A 87 -9.91 2.93 15.11
CA ARG A 87 -8.97 2.33 16.06
C ARG A 87 -7.67 3.10 16.11
N LEU A 88 -7.02 3.36 14.97
CA LEU A 88 -5.75 4.07 14.96
C LEU A 88 -5.90 5.54 15.40
N LYS A 89 -7.02 6.20 15.07
CA LYS A 89 -7.34 7.54 15.58
C LYS A 89 -7.50 7.54 17.11
N ALA A 90 -8.20 6.54 17.66
CA ALA A 90 -8.33 6.39 19.12
C ALA A 90 -7.00 6.13 19.81
N LEU A 91 -6.04 5.48 19.13
CA LEU A 91 -4.67 5.30 19.60
C LEU A 91 -3.78 6.55 19.43
N GLY A 92 -4.31 7.64 18.85
CA GLY A 92 -3.65 8.94 18.74
C GLY A 92 -3.05 9.26 17.37
N LEU A 93 -3.32 8.44 16.34
CA LEU A 93 -2.93 8.75 14.97
C LEU A 93 -3.83 9.84 14.37
N THR A 94 -3.22 10.85 13.73
CA THR A 94 -3.89 11.72 12.76
C THR A 94 -3.46 11.26 11.36
N PRO A 95 -4.28 10.44 10.66
CA PRO A 95 -3.86 9.83 9.41
C PRO A 95 -3.57 10.88 8.34
N SER A 96 -2.51 10.70 7.56
CA SER A 96 -2.19 11.54 6.40
C SER A 96 -2.76 11.01 5.09
N HIS A 97 -3.04 9.71 5.01
CA HIS A 97 -3.54 9.02 3.82
C HIS A 97 -4.00 7.60 4.17
N LEU A 98 -4.57 6.93 3.20
CA LEU A 98 -4.90 5.51 3.24
C LEU A 98 -4.15 4.79 2.12
N ASP A 99 -3.81 3.54 2.36
CA ASP A 99 -3.41 2.57 1.36
C ASP A 99 -3.98 1.20 1.72
N ASN A 100 -3.70 0.15 0.95
CA ASN A 100 -4.22 -1.16 1.29
C ASN A 100 -3.18 -2.27 1.17
N HIS A 101 -3.26 -3.22 2.09
CA HIS A 101 -2.39 -4.38 2.19
C HIS A 101 -2.66 -5.35 1.03
N MET A 102 -1.59 -5.80 0.36
CA MET A 102 -1.62 -6.76 -0.74
C MET A 102 -2.55 -6.40 -1.92
N GLY A 103 -2.98 -5.13 -2.03
CA GLY A 103 -3.92 -4.73 -3.08
C GLY A 103 -5.35 -5.31 -2.93
N SER A 104 -5.68 -5.87 -1.77
CA SER A 104 -6.91 -6.64 -1.51
C SER A 104 -8.22 -5.88 -1.75
N LEU A 105 -8.16 -4.55 -1.83
CA LEU A 105 -9.33 -3.70 -2.12
C LEU A 105 -9.36 -3.13 -3.54
N TYR A 106 -8.44 -3.55 -4.41
CA TYR A 106 -8.46 -3.09 -5.80
C TYR A 106 -9.47 -3.83 -6.68
N GLY A 107 -9.80 -5.06 -6.34
CA GLY A 107 -10.76 -5.87 -7.10
C GLY A 107 -10.25 -6.32 -8.47
N ILE A 108 -8.93 -6.43 -8.64
CA ILE A 108 -8.30 -6.66 -9.94
C ILE A 108 -8.43 -8.13 -10.38
N GLU A 109 -8.33 -9.07 -9.44
CA GLU A 109 -8.26 -10.50 -9.76
C GLU A 109 -9.61 -11.06 -10.23
N THR A 110 -10.71 -10.53 -9.70
CA THR A 110 -12.07 -10.99 -10.04
C THR A 110 -12.88 -9.97 -10.83
N GLY A 111 -12.37 -8.75 -11.02
CA GLY A 111 -13.11 -7.65 -11.61
C GLY A 111 -14.09 -6.97 -10.63
N ARG A 112 -13.96 -7.21 -9.33
CA ARG A 112 -14.83 -6.67 -8.29
C ARG A 112 -14.47 -5.24 -7.90
N PHE A 113 -14.47 -4.32 -8.86
CA PHE A 113 -14.04 -2.93 -8.71
C PHE A 113 -14.92 -2.09 -7.77
N GLU A 114 -16.06 -2.61 -7.34
CA GLU A 114 -16.89 -2.00 -6.29
C GLU A 114 -16.14 -1.86 -4.96
N LEU A 115 -15.14 -2.74 -4.68
CA LEU A 115 -14.29 -2.65 -3.50
C LEU A 115 -13.44 -1.38 -3.55
N LEU A 116 -12.83 -1.08 -4.70
CA LEU A 116 -12.04 0.13 -4.88
C LEU A 116 -12.94 1.38 -4.84
N GLN A 117 -14.10 1.33 -5.48
CA GLN A 117 -15.05 2.43 -5.44
C GLN A 117 -15.50 2.74 -4.01
N LEU A 118 -15.77 1.69 -3.19
CA LEU A 118 -16.13 1.84 -1.78
C LEU A 118 -15.02 2.52 -0.99
N VAL A 119 -13.76 2.05 -1.12
CA VAL A 119 -12.65 2.63 -0.35
C VAL A 119 -12.37 4.07 -0.75
N LEU A 120 -12.52 4.41 -2.03
CA LEU A 120 -12.40 5.80 -2.51
C LEU A 120 -13.51 6.69 -1.92
N SER A 121 -14.76 6.20 -1.86
CA SER A 121 -15.85 6.92 -1.21
C SER A 121 -15.53 7.21 0.26
N ILE A 122 -15.12 6.19 1.00
CA ILE A 122 -14.77 6.34 2.44
C ILE A 122 -13.54 7.25 2.61
N ALA A 123 -12.52 7.14 1.75
CA ALA A 123 -11.38 8.04 1.78
C ALA A 123 -11.81 9.51 1.61
N GLY A 124 -12.75 9.77 0.70
CA GLY A 124 -13.37 11.08 0.51
C GLY A 124 -14.11 11.57 1.75
N GLU A 125 -14.87 10.72 2.45
CA GLU A 125 -15.54 11.06 3.71
C GLU A 125 -14.56 11.53 4.80
N TYR A 126 -13.36 10.92 4.85
CA TYR A 126 -12.31 11.32 5.79
C TYR A 126 -11.41 12.44 5.28
N GLY A 127 -11.56 12.86 4.01
CA GLY A 127 -10.70 13.85 3.36
C GLY A 127 -9.24 13.38 3.23
N LEU A 128 -9.03 12.08 2.99
CA LEU A 128 -7.72 11.45 2.95
C LEU A 128 -7.35 11.01 1.52
N PRO A 129 -6.11 11.28 1.06
CA PRO A 129 -5.56 10.65 -0.13
C PRO A 129 -5.57 9.12 -0.02
N PHE A 130 -5.61 8.46 -1.18
CA PHE A 130 -5.53 6.99 -1.26
C PHE A 130 -4.46 6.54 -2.25
N ARG A 131 -3.67 5.50 -1.90
CA ARG A 131 -2.73 4.85 -2.83
C ARG A 131 -3.50 4.10 -3.91
N PHE A 132 -3.56 4.72 -5.09
CA PHE A 132 -4.13 4.14 -6.30
C PHE A 132 -3.49 4.82 -7.51
N PRO A 133 -2.93 4.09 -8.50
CA PRO A 133 -2.31 4.72 -9.66
C PRO A 133 -3.34 5.43 -10.53
N GLY A 134 -3.06 6.68 -10.89
CA GLY A 134 -3.89 7.43 -11.83
C GLY A 134 -3.79 6.90 -13.26
N THR A 135 -2.66 6.27 -13.60
CA THR A 135 -2.40 5.64 -14.90
C THR A 135 -1.28 4.61 -14.80
N PHE A 136 -1.00 3.94 -15.89
CA PHE A 136 0.10 2.98 -16.04
C PHE A 136 1.08 3.45 -17.11
N THR A 137 2.37 3.12 -16.95
CA THR A 137 3.39 3.31 -17.99
C THR A 137 3.27 2.23 -19.07
N ASP A 138 3.81 2.51 -20.28
CA ASP A 138 3.87 1.51 -21.35
C ASP A 138 4.65 0.26 -20.92
N ALA A 139 5.70 0.42 -20.09
CA ALA A 139 6.47 -0.68 -19.54
C ALA A 139 5.62 -1.58 -18.62
N GLN A 140 4.80 -1.00 -17.74
CA GLN A 140 3.87 -1.75 -16.90
C GLN A 140 2.83 -2.50 -17.74
N MET A 141 2.30 -1.82 -18.78
CA MET A 141 1.29 -2.42 -19.68
C MET A 141 1.87 -3.51 -20.58
N SER A 142 3.18 -3.50 -20.85
CA SER A 142 3.85 -4.55 -21.62
C SER A 142 4.36 -5.71 -20.77
N ASN A 143 4.42 -5.53 -19.45
CA ASN A 143 4.91 -6.55 -18.53
C ASN A 143 3.84 -7.63 -18.32
N THR A 144 4.23 -8.88 -18.57
CA THR A 144 3.39 -10.07 -18.35
C THR A 144 3.10 -10.36 -16.87
N MET A 145 3.71 -9.63 -15.94
CA MET A 145 3.47 -9.77 -14.50
C MET A 145 2.10 -9.25 -14.05
N LEU A 146 1.48 -8.35 -14.82
CA LEU A 146 0.05 -8.15 -14.72
C LEU A 146 -0.60 -9.27 -15.53
N ASP A 147 -0.74 -10.47 -14.96
CA ASP A 147 -1.50 -11.60 -15.56
C ASP A 147 -3.02 -11.27 -15.57
N ILE A 148 -3.31 -10.05 -15.99
CA ILE A 148 -4.66 -9.52 -16.10
C ILE A 148 -5.17 -9.97 -17.46
N LYS A 149 -6.12 -10.88 -17.45
CA LYS A 149 -6.82 -11.38 -18.64
C LYS A 149 -7.75 -10.34 -19.30
N ILE A 150 -7.59 -9.06 -18.95
CA ILE A 150 -8.40 -7.94 -19.43
C ILE A 150 -7.61 -7.20 -20.51
N ASP A 151 -8.28 -6.78 -21.58
CA ASP A 151 -7.69 -5.97 -22.63
C ASP A 151 -7.12 -4.65 -22.07
N LYS A 152 -5.95 -4.22 -22.59
CA LYS A 152 -5.24 -3.03 -22.12
C LYS A 152 -6.09 -1.76 -22.19
N GLU A 153 -6.86 -1.59 -23.27
CA GLU A 153 -7.75 -0.45 -23.45
C GLU A 153 -8.86 -0.43 -22.39
N GLN A 154 -9.40 -1.61 -22.06
CA GLN A 154 -10.43 -1.77 -21.03
C GLN A 154 -9.88 -1.40 -19.64
N ILE A 155 -8.66 -1.87 -19.31
CA ILE A 155 -8.01 -1.52 -18.04
C ILE A 155 -7.78 -0.01 -17.94
N MET A 156 -7.23 0.59 -18.98
CA MET A 156 -6.97 2.04 -19.00
C MET A 156 -8.26 2.84 -18.90
N GLY A 157 -9.31 2.41 -19.58
CA GLY A 157 -10.64 3.03 -19.48
C GLY A 157 -11.21 2.95 -18.06
N LEU A 158 -11.09 1.80 -17.41
CA LEU A 158 -11.55 1.59 -16.04
C LEU A 158 -10.75 2.43 -15.03
N VAL A 159 -9.42 2.41 -15.13
CA VAL A 159 -8.55 3.23 -14.27
C VAL A 159 -8.88 4.71 -14.42
N GLY A 160 -9.11 5.16 -15.65
CA GLY A 160 -9.55 6.54 -15.92
C GLY A 160 -10.89 6.88 -15.25
N GLN A 161 -11.87 5.98 -15.28
CA GLN A 161 -13.16 6.18 -14.62
C GLN A 161 -13.03 6.22 -13.09
N LEU A 162 -12.26 5.29 -12.51
CA LEU A 162 -12.01 5.24 -11.06
C LEU A 162 -11.22 6.46 -10.58
N ASN A 163 -10.26 6.93 -11.38
CA ASN A 163 -9.52 8.15 -11.09
C ASN A 163 -10.42 9.39 -11.14
N ALA A 164 -11.27 9.49 -12.14
CA ALA A 164 -12.28 10.58 -12.22
C ALA A 164 -13.25 10.53 -11.02
N TYR A 165 -13.66 9.33 -10.59
CA TYR A 165 -14.46 9.15 -9.40
C TYR A 165 -13.71 9.60 -8.13
N ALA A 166 -12.45 9.16 -7.94
CA ALA A 166 -11.60 9.58 -6.82
C ALA A 166 -11.55 11.12 -6.71
N HIS A 167 -11.27 11.80 -7.82
CA HIS A 167 -11.24 13.27 -7.86
C HIS A 167 -12.61 13.88 -7.55
N SER A 168 -13.70 13.29 -8.03
CA SER A 168 -15.06 13.80 -7.77
C SER A 168 -15.46 13.75 -6.30
N VAL A 169 -14.88 12.81 -5.54
CA VAL A 169 -15.09 12.70 -4.08
C VAL A 169 -13.95 13.33 -3.27
N GLY A 170 -13.04 14.08 -3.92
CA GLY A 170 -11.96 14.83 -3.28
C GLY A 170 -10.77 13.99 -2.83
N VAL A 171 -10.59 12.80 -3.39
CA VAL A 171 -9.46 11.91 -3.07
C VAL A 171 -8.29 12.17 -4.03
N ALA A 172 -7.16 12.59 -3.49
CA ALA A 172 -5.90 12.69 -4.20
C ALA A 172 -5.19 11.32 -4.24
N ASN A 173 -4.55 11.02 -5.36
CA ASN A 173 -3.77 9.79 -5.57
C ASN A 173 -2.53 10.08 -6.42
N PRO A 174 -1.47 9.26 -6.35
CA PRO A 174 -0.30 9.39 -7.22
C PRO A 174 -0.67 9.12 -8.69
N ASP A 175 0.07 9.75 -9.61
CA ASP A 175 -0.13 9.49 -11.04
C ASP A 175 0.32 8.06 -11.39
N PHE A 176 1.45 7.61 -10.81
CA PHE A 176 2.03 6.30 -11.06
C PHE A 176 2.35 5.57 -9.76
N LEU A 177 2.27 4.24 -9.80
CA LEU A 177 2.68 3.34 -8.73
C LEU A 177 3.72 2.36 -9.29
N LEU A 178 5.00 2.54 -8.95
CA LEU A 178 6.13 1.78 -9.46
C LEU A 178 6.93 1.15 -8.31
N PRO A 179 6.43 0.06 -7.70
CA PRO A 179 7.16 -0.68 -6.69
C PRO A 179 8.30 -1.50 -7.30
N GLY A 180 9.31 -1.80 -6.50
CA GLY A 180 10.33 -2.78 -6.87
C GLY A 180 9.76 -4.21 -6.88
N GLU A 181 10.10 -4.99 -7.92
CA GLU A 181 9.67 -6.38 -8.07
C GLU A 181 10.24 -7.30 -6.99
N TRP A 182 9.40 -8.23 -6.51
CA TRP A 182 9.75 -9.19 -5.45
C TRP A 182 10.39 -10.47 -5.97
N THR A 183 10.36 -10.73 -7.26
CA THR A 183 10.91 -11.91 -7.92
C THR A 183 11.98 -11.51 -8.94
N GLY A 184 12.85 -12.42 -9.29
CA GLY A 184 13.90 -12.21 -10.28
C GLY A 184 15.30 -12.01 -9.69
N PRO A 185 16.34 -11.88 -10.55
CA PRO A 185 17.75 -11.90 -10.18
C PRO A 185 18.19 -10.71 -9.30
N GLN A 186 17.41 -9.64 -9.25
CA GLN A 186 17.64 -8.51 -8.32
C GLN A 186 17.53 -8.95 -6.85
N ASN A 187 16.89 -10.07 -6.55
CA ASN A 187 16.75 -10.60 -5.19
C ASN A 187 17.84 -11.62 -4.80
N ASP A 188 18.87 -11.83 -5.63
CA ASP A 188 19.96 -12.76 -5.35
C ASP A 188 21.02 -12.16 -4.41
N SER A 189 21.19 -10.82 -4.40
CA SER A 189 22.13 -10.13 -3.54
C SER A 189 21.73 -8.67 -3.26
N TYR A 190 22.32 -8.10 -2.20
CA TYR A 190 22.12 -6.67 -1.89
C TYR A 190 22.59 -5.76 -3.03
N ASP A 191 23.71 -6.07 -3.68
CA ASP A 191 24.24 -5.24 -4.75
C ASP A 191 23.32 -5.27 -5.98
N ASN A 192 22.81 -6.45 -6.35
CA ASN A 192 21.83 -6.57 -7.43
C ASN A 192 20.56 -5.79 -7.11
N TYR A 193 20.07 -5.88 -5.87
CA TYR A 193 18.88 -5.15 -5.42
C TYR A 193 19.08 -3.63 -5.47
N ARG A 194 20.22 -3.14 -4.96
CA ARG A 194 20.59 -1.72 -5.02
C ARG A 194 20.62 -1.20 -6.45
N ASP A 195 21.32 -1.91 -7.32
CA ASP A 195 21.52 -1.49 -8.71
C ASP A 195 20.19 -1.50 -9.47
N TYR A 196 19.35 -2.51 -9.23
CA TYR A 196 17.99 -2.56 -9.77
C TYR A 196 17.14 -1.36 -9.33
N ILE A 197 17.13 -1.01 -8.04
CA ILE A 197 16.38 0.15 -7.55
C ILE A 197 16.90 1.46 -8.15
N TYR A 198 18.21 1.60 -8.29
CA TYR A 198 18.80 2.79 -8.90
C TYR A 198 18.43 2.93 -10.38
N GLU A 199 18.38 1.82 -11.12
CA GLU A 199 17.90 1.82 -12.50
C GLU A 199 16.39 2.09 -12.59
N LEU A 200 15.60 1.52 -11.69
CA LEU A 200 14.15 1.77 -11.63
C LEU A 200 13.84 3.27 -11.51
N TYR A 201 14.58 3.99 -10.67
CA TYR A 201 14.35 5.43 -10.47
C TYR A 201 14.64 6.28 -11.71
N LYS A 202 15.51 5.81 -12.61
CA LYS A 202 15.75 6.49 -13.90
C LYS A 202 14.56 6.36 -14.87
N THR A 203 13.67 5.40 -14.64
CA THR A 203 12.49 5.16 -15.49
C THR A 203 11.26 5.92 -15.03
N PHE A 204 11.33 6.68 -13.93
CA PHE A 204 10.18 7.40 -13.43
C PHE A 204 9.71 8.44 -14.44
N PRO A 205 8.42 8.42 -14.83
CA PRO A 205 7.85 9.41 -15.74
C PRO A 205 7.66 10.77 -15.05
N GLU A 206 7.37 11.79 -15.86
CA GLU A 206 6.91 13.06 -15.32
C GLU A 206 5.60 12.91 -14.57
N GLY A 207 5.48 13.54 -13.41
CA GLY A 207 4.33 13.44 -12.52
C GLY A 207 4.71 12.97 -11.14
N VAL A 208 3.73 12.52 -10.38
CA VAL A 208 3.91 11.99 -9.03
C VAL A 208 3.96 10.47 -9.09
N THR A 209 5.14 9.92 -8.84
CA THR A 209 5.35 8.47 -8.75
C THR A 209 5.51 8.04 -7.31
N GLU A 210 4.72 7.07 -6.87
CA GLU A 210 4.94 6.37 -5.62
C GLU A 210 5.72 5.08 -5.85
N THR A 211 6.72 4.85 -5.02
CA THR A 211 7.35 3.54 -4.79
C THR A 211 7.24 3.20 -3.32
N TYR A 212 7.01 1.94 -3.00
CA TYR A 212 6.88 1.49 -1.61
C TYR A 212 7.87 0.38 -1.28
N ILE A 213 8.23 0.31 -0.02
CA ILE A 213 9.18 -0.65 0.54
C ILE A 213 8.65 -1.18 1.87
N HIS A 214 9.21 -2.29 2.32
CA HIS A 214 8.85 -2.97 3.58
C HIS A 214 10.10 -3.18 4.45
N PRO A 215 10.81 -2.10 4.85
CA PRO A 215 12.09 -2.21 5.53
C PRO A 215 11.93 -2.81 6.92
N ALA A 216 12.89 -3.65 7.32
CA ALA A 216 12.97 -4.20 8.66
C ALA A 216 14.41 -4.33 9.13
N LEU A 217 14.62 -4.32 10.45
CA LEU A 217 15.87 -4.72 11.06
C LEU A 217 15.97 -6.26 11.11
N GLU A 218 17.17 -6.78 10.94
CA GLU A 218 17.41 -8.21 11.06
C GLU A 218 17.22 -8.66 12.50
N CYS A 219 16.31 -9.60 12.71
CA CYS A 219 16.05 -10.23 14.00
C CYS A 219 15.46 -11.65 13.81
N ASP A 220 15.42 -12.44 14.85
CA ASP A 220 14.90 -13.80 14.79
C ASP A 220 13.39 -13.84 14.51
N GLU A 221 12.63 -12.87 15.03
CA GLU A 221 11.21 -12.73 14.76
C GLU A 221 10.96 -12.54 13.25
N LEU A 222 11.66 -11.63 12.61
CA LEU A 222 11.54 -11.38 11.17
C LEU A 222 11.82 -12.65 10.36
N LYS A 223 12.87 -13.40 10.72
CA LYS A 223 13.24 -14.66 10.05
C LYS A 223 12.20 -15.76 10.29
N GLY A 224 11.53 -15.73 11.43
CA GLY A 224 10.48 -16.69 11.78
C GLY A 224 9.15 -16.46 11.08
N ILE A 225 8.86 -15.25 10.62
CA ILE A 225 7.57 -14.87 10.03
C ILE A 225 7.58 -14.76 8.51
N THR A 226 8.74 -14.54 7.87
CA THR A 226 8.79 -14.40 6.40
C THR A 226 10.08 -14.89 5.79
N ASN A 227 9.99 -15.63 4.67
CA ASN A 227 11.13 -16.04 3.87
C ASN A 227 11.81 -14.89 3.12
N SER A 228 11.14 -13.75 2.99
CA SER A 228 11.66 -12.54 2.32
C SER A 228 12.39 -11.60 3.28
N TRP A 229 12.80 -12.08 4.46
CA TRP A 229 13.42 -11.27 5.51
C TRP A 229 14.68 -10.53 5.02
N HIS A 230 15.51 -11.17 4.20
CA HIS A 230 16.76 -10.59 3.70
C HIS A 230 16.49 -9.35 2.84
N ARG A 231 15.49 -9.38 1.96
CA ARG A 231 15.10 -8.23 1.14
C ARG A 231 14.64 -7.05 2.01
N ARG A 232 13.86 -7.29 3.06
CA ARG A 232 13.43 -6.24 4.00
C ARG A 232 14.61 -5.59 4.72
N VAL A 233 15.62 -6.37 5.07
CA VAL A 233 16.88 -5.87 5.64
C VAL A 233 17.67 -5.06 4.60
N TRP A 234 17.70 -5.48 3.34
CA TRP A 234 18.32 -4.72 2.27
C TRP A 234 17.61 -3.40 1.99
N GLU A 235 16.30 -3.39 2.03
CA GLU A 235 15.51 -2.16 1.93
C GLU A 235 15.86 -1.20 3.06
N TYR A 236 15.94 -1.67 4.30
CA TYR A 236 16.38 -0.83 5.41
C TYR A 236 17.79 -0.28 5.18
N LYS A 237 18.74 -1.11 4.80
CA LYS A 237 20.12 -0.72 4.52
C LYS A 237 20.20 0.31 3.39
N LEU A 238 19.54 0.06 2.27
CA LEU A 238 19.58 0.91 1.08
C LEU A 238 18.98 2.29 1.36
N PHE A 239 17.78 2.33 1.93
CA PHE A 239 17.06 3.58 2.14
C PHE A 239 17.50 4.36 3.39
N SER A 240 18.37 3.77 4.20
CA SER A 240 19.10 4.46 5.28
C SER A 240 20.46 5.02 4.82
N ASP A 241 20.99 4.60 3.66
CA ASP A 241 22.25 5.09 3.13
C ASP A 241 22.07 6.49 2.51
N PRO A 242 22.82 7.52 2.98
CA PRO A 242 22.81 8.86 2.39
C PRO A 242 23.09 8.88 0.89
N LYS A 243 23.85 7.91 0.37
CA LYS A 243 24.16 7.79 -1.07
C LYS A 243 22.89 7.56 -1.90
N THR A 244 21.91 6.82 -1.36
CA THR A 244 20.63 6.63 -2.04
C THR A 244 19.90 7.95 -2.22
N LYS A 245 19.88 8.82 -1.18
CA LYS A 245 19.31 10.15 -1.33
C LYS A 245 20.08 11.00 -2.35
N GLN A 246 21.41 10.96 -2.33
CA GLN A 246 22.25 11.67 -3.31
C GLN A 246 21.96 11.19 -4.74
N HIS A 247 21.75 9.89 -4.94
CA HIS A 247 21.38 9.34 -6.24
C HIS A 247 20.02 9.88 -6.70
N ILE A 248 19.00 9.84 -5.85
CA ILE A 248 17.66 10.39 -6.13
C ILE A 248 17.75 11.88 -6.51
N ASP A 249 18.48 12.67 -5.73
CA ASP A 249 18.68 14.10 -5.98
C ASP A 249 19.38 14.35 -7.33
N SER A 250 20.38 13.50 -7.69
CA SER A 250 21.10 13.60 -8.97
C SER A 250 20.22 13.35 -10.21
N LEU A 251 19.12 12.64 -10.03
CA LEU A 251 18.10 12.41 -11.07
C LEU A 251 17.09 13.56 -11.19
N GLY A 252 17.18 14.59 -10.35
CA GLY A 252 16.23 15.71 -10.32
C GLY A 252 14.89 15.35 -9.69
N ILE A 253 14.79 14.20 -9.02
CA ILE A 253 13.56 13.74 -8.37
C ILE A 253 13.34 14.51 -7.07
N LYS A 254 12.19 15.17 -6.95
CA LYS A 254 11.76 15.85 -5.73
C LYS A 254 10.97 14.89 -4.85
N LEU A 255 11.46 14.64 -3.64
CA LEU A 255 10.74 13.85 -2.64
C LEU A 255 9.61 14.68 -2.02
N ILE A 256 8.41 14.13 -2.05
CA ILE A 256 7.21 14.66 -1.41
C ILE A 256 6.57 13.59 -0.52
N ASN A 257 5.64 13.97 0.33
CA ASN A 257 4.84 13.05 1.12
C ASN A 257 3.34 13.18 0.75
N TYR A 258 2.49 12.36 1.36
CA TYR A 258 1.06 12.35 1.05
C TYR A 258 0.30 13.64 1.46
N ARG A 259 0.81 14.45 2.40
CA ARG A 259 0.22 15.76 2.70
C ARG A 259 0.53 16.74 1.57
N ASP A 260 1.77 16.71 1.06
CA ASP A 260 2.16 17.52 -0.10
C ASP A 260 1.33 17.13 -1.33
N LEU A 261 1.11 15.81 -1.56
CA LEU A 261 0.26 15.30 -2.63
C LEU A 261 -1.17 15.82 -2.51
N ALA A 262 -1.75 15.77 -1.30
CA ALA A 262 -3.09 16.29 -1.05
C ALA A 262 -3.22 17.79 -1.38
N GLU A 263 -2.17 18.56 -1.12
CA GLU A 263 -2.16 19.99 -1.45
C GLU A 263 -1.99 20.27 -2.95
N MET A 264 -1.19 19.47 -3.63
CA MET A 264 -0.93 19.60 -5.07
C MET A 264 -2.15 19.25 -5.95
N LYS A 265 -3.03 18.39 -5.45
CA LYS A 265 -4.21 17.86 -6.21
C LYS A 265 -5.53 18.56 -5.81
N LYS A 266 -5.49 19.59 -4.96
CA LYS A 266 -6.63 20.47 -4.67
C LYS A 266 -6.88 21.41 -5.85
#